data_72db79a0f8984c6258bcd66d8f4923d2
#
_entry.id   72db79a0f8984c6258bcd66d8f4923d2
#
_cell.length_a   1.000
_cell.length_b   1.000
_cell.length_c   1.000
_cell.angle_alpha   90.00
_cell.angle_beta   90.00
_cell.angle_gamma   90.00
#
_symmetry.space_group_name_H-M   'P 1'
#
loop_
_entity.id
_entity.type
_entity.pdbx_description
1 polymer ?
#
loop_
_entity_poly.entity_id
_entity_poly.type
_entity_poly.pdbx_seq_one_letter_code
_entity_poly.pdbx_strand_id
1 'polypeptide(L)'
;MAVAARRKTISHGRRKRSRLPECIIILVAVLLVGFTGWKIWNSDTVQTRFVYMWEYQQDIVTYSQKNKVDPFLIAAIIKNESNFNHKAVSKVGAVGLMQIMPDTGRWIAEQMGLESYKDTDLYQTRTNIRMGCWYLGELDHEFKHNLALVMIAYNAGRGQTHAWMEEYGWDDNFNDLKAIPFPDTREYVAKVLQDRDKYYLLYRDRVPL
;
A
#
# COMPACT_ATOMS: atom_id res chain seq x y z
N MET A 1 33.62 -31.87 -89.18
CA MET A 1 34.16 -31.21 -87.94
C MET A 1 33.05 -30.45 -87.29
N ALA A 2 32.50 -30.94 -86.20
CA ALA A 2 31.40 -30.33 -85.47
C ALA A 2 31.95 -29.67 -84.18
N VAL A 3 31.80 -28.34 -84.08
CA VAL A 3 32.23 -27.58 -82.90
C VAL A 3 31.07 -27.54 -81.90
N ALA A 4 31.25 -28.21 -80.77
CA ALA A 4 30.24 -28.27 -79.64
C ALA A 4 30.29 -26.96 -78.86
N ALA A 5 29.20 -26.19 -78.87
CA ALA A 5 29.02 -24.97 -78.06
C ALA A 5 28.68 -25.33 -76.66
N ARG A 6 29.56 -25.04 -75.71
CA ARG A 6 29.43 -25.25 -74.28
C ARG A 6 28.54 -24.14 -73.65
N ARG A 7 27.25 -24.44 -73.34
CA ARG A 7 26.38 -23.51 -72.64
C ARG A 7 26.82 -23.41 -71.14
N LYS A 8 27.27 -22.20 -70.73
CA LYS A 8 27.49 -21.86 -69.32
C LYS A 8 26.15 -21.64 -68.65
N THR A 9 25.77 -22.53 -67.72
CA THR A 9 24.65 -22.32 -66.83
C THR A 9 25.04 -21.33 -65.71
N ILE A 10 24.42 -20.15 -65.70
CA ILE A 10 24.60 -19.15 -64.68
C ILE A 10 23.70 -19.57 -63.52
N SER A 11 24.26 -20.10 -62.42
CA SER A 11 23.53 -20.38 -61.19
C SER A 11 23.27 -19.06 -60.47
N HIS A 12 22.01 -18.64 -60.41
CA HIS A 12 21.58 -17.53 -59.58
C HIS A 12 21.58 -18.01 -58.13
N GLY A 13 22.69 -17.72 -57.44
CA GLY A 13 22.76 -17.94 -55.97
C GLY A 13 21.72 -17.08 -55.25
N ARG A 14 20.65 -17.69 -54.76
CA ARG A 14 19.66 -17.07 -53.90
C ARG A 14 20.38 -16.61 -52.63
N ARG A 15 20.72 -15.33 -52.51
CA ARG A 15 21.22 -14.73 -51.26
C ARG A 15 20.16 -14.96 -50.17
N LYS A 16 20.48 -15.82 -49.22
CA LYS A 16 19.68 -15.97 -47.97
C LYS A 16 19.74 -14.62 -47.25
N ARG A 17 18.67 -13.84 -47.34
CA ARG A 17 18.50 -12.63 -46.55
C ARG A 17 18.60 -13.07 -45.07
N SER A 18 19.58 -12.53 -44.33
CA SER A 18 19.70 -12.80 -42.90
C SER A 18 18.45 -12.24 -42.21
N ARG A 19 17.74 -13.05 -41.44
CA ARG A 19 16.57 -12.64 -40.67
C ARG A 19 16.95 -11.83 -39.43
N LEU A 20 18.26 -11.65 -39.19
CA LEU A 20 18.79 -10.87 -38.05
C LEU A 20 18.18 -9.46 -37.89
N PRO A 21 18.07 -8.63 -38.98
CA PRO A 21 17.49 -7.30 -38.81
C PRO A 21 15.99 -7.34 -38.44
N GLU A 22 15.25 -8.31 -38.96
CA GLU A 22 13.82 -8.48 -38.64
C GLU A 22 13.62 -8.87 -37.15
N CYS A 23 14.45 -9.76 -36.63
CA CYS A 23 14.42 -10.15 -35.21
C CYS A 23 14.77 -8.97 -34.29
N ILE A 24 15.71 -8.14 -34.65
CA ILE A 24 16.09 -6.94 -33.90
C ILE A 24 14.92 -5.93 -33.87
N ILE A 25 14.28 -5.68 -35.02
CA ILE A 25 13.12 -4.78 -35.09
C ILE A 25 11.97 -5.28 -34.19
N ILE A 26 11.68 -6.58 -34.24
CA ILE A 26 10.65 -7.18 -33.39
C ILE A 26 11.02 -7.02 -31.92
N LEU A 27 12.25 -7.30 -31.53
CA LEU A 27 12.73 -7.15 -30.15
C LEU A 27 12.57 -5.70 -29.65
N VAL A 28 12.99 -4.72 -30.47
CA VAL A 28 12.85 -3.30 -30.14
C VAL A 28 11.38 -2.91 -30.00
N ALA A 29 10.53 -3.38 -30.91
CA ALA A 29 9.08 -3.13 -30.82
C ALA A 29 8.48 -3.70 -29.52
N VAL A 30 8.84 -4.92 -29.13
CA VAL A 30 8.39 -5.55 -27.87
C VAL A 30 8.87 -4.74 -26.65
N LEU A 31 10.13 -4.31 -26.65
CA LEU A 31 10.66 -3.47 -25.57
C LEU A 31 9.97 -2.11 -25.49
N LEU A 32 9.65 -1.48 -26.61
CA LEU A 32 8.92 -0.22 -26.65
C LEU A 32 7.49 -0.38 -26.13
N VAL A 33 6.78 -1.44 -26.54
CA VAL A 33 5.44 -1.75 -26.02
C VAL A 33 5.48 -2.04 -24.52
N GLY A 34 6.46 -2.81 -24.06
CA GLY A 34 6.65 -3.07 -22.62
C GLY A 34 6.93 -1.80 -21.82
N PHE A 35 7.81 -0.94 -22.34
CA PHE A 35 8.15 0.33 -21.69
C PHE A 35 6.96 1.31 -21.67
N THR A 36 6.20 1.43 -22.76
CA THR A 36 5.01 2.28 -22.80
C THR A 36 3.91 1.75 -21.88
N GLY A 37 3.68 0.44 -21.85
CA GLY A 37 2.76 -0.20 -20.91
C GLY A 37 3.16 0.05 -19.46
N TRP A 38 4.44 -0.10 -19.13
CA TRP A 38 4.97 0.20 -17.79
C TRP A 38 4.80 1.69 -17.41
N LYS A 39 5.05 2.62 -18.34
CA LYS A 39 4.83 4.07 -18.14
C LYS A 39 3.36 4.40 -17.89
N ILE A 40 2.44 3.81 -18.67
CA ILE A 40 0.99 3.99 -18.49
C ILE A 40 0.56 3.44 -17.14
N TRP A 41 0.99 2.24 -16.76
CA TRP A 41 0.67 1.62 -15.47
C TRP A 41 1.14 2.48 -14.29
N ASN A 42 2.34 3.06 -14.38
CA ASN A 42 2.89 3.92 -13.32
C ASN A 42 2.47 5.40 -13.42
N SER A 43 1.55 5.75 -14.33
CA SER A 43 1.01 7.11 -14.38
C SER A 43 0.10 7.39 -13.18
N ASP A 44 0.12 8.63 -12.66
CA ASP A 44 -0.69 9.05 -11.52
C ASP A 44 -2.19 8.78 -11.76
N THR A 45 -2.66 8.95 -12.99
CA THR A 45 -4.06 8.69 -13.37
C THR A 45 -4.45 7.23 -13.16
N VAL A 46 -3.60 6.28 -13.58
CA VAL A 46 -3.87 4.84 -13.40
C VAL A 46 -3.69 4.47 -11.92
N GLN A 47 -2.63 4.96 -11.29
CA GLN A 47 -2.34 4.68 -9.88
C GLN A 47 -3.48 5.16 -8.97
N THR A 48 -3.97 6.38 -9.13
CA THR A 48 -5.07 6.92 -8.31
C THR A 48 -6.40 6.25 -8.59
N ARG A 49 -6.63 5.74 -9.79
CA ARG A 49 -7.89 5.11 -10.17
C ARG A 49 -8.02 3.65 -9.78
N PHE A 50 -6.91 2.90 -9.77
CA PHE A 50 -6.95 1.42 -9.66
C PHE A 50 -6.15 0.86 -8.48
N VAL A 51 -5.13 1.57 -8.01
CA VAL A 51 -4.22 1.04 -6.98
C VAL A 51 -4.31 1.81 -5.67
N TYR A 52 -4.32 3.14 -5.77
CA TYR A 52 -4.35 4.06 -4.63
C TYR A 52 -5.63 4.90 -4.65
N MET A 53 -6.78 4.24 -4.84
CA MET A 53 -8.08 4.90 -4.69
C MET A 53 -8.18 5.50 -3.29
N TRP A 54 -8.77 6.69 -3.19
CA TRP A 54 -8.99 7.34 -1.90
C TRP A 54 -10.46 7.64 -1.73
N GLU A 55 -11.17 6.64 -1.24
CA GLU A 55 -12.57 6.80 -0.83
C GLU A 55 -12.64 7.44 0.56
N TYR A 56 -13.80 7.95 0.94
CA TYR A 56 -14.05 8.58 2.25
C TYR A 56 -13.08 9.71 2.62
N GLN A 57 -12.48 10.38 1.62
CA GLN A 57 -11.43 11.39 1.79
C GLN A 57 -11.82 12.47 2.80
N GLN A 58 -13.06 12.98 2.73
CA GLN A 58 -13.53 14.05 3.62
C GLN A 58 -13.52 13.61 5.09
N ASP A 59 -14.03 12.42 5.40
CA ASP A 59 -14.03 11.89 6.77
C ASP A 59 -12.60 11.61 7.26
N ILE A 60 -11.76 11.02 6.41
CA ILE A 60 -10.35 10.77 6.71
C ILE A 60 -9.64 12.07 7.07
N VAL A 61 -9.71 13.10 6.22
CA VAL A 61 -9.06 14.39 6.47
C VAL A 61 -9.61 15.06 7.73
N THR A 62 -10.94 15.08 7.91
CA THR A 62 -11.59 15.69 9.07
C THR A 62 -11.12 15.06 10.39
N TYR A 63 -11.12 13.72 10.47
CA TYR A 63 -10.76 13.05 11.72
C TYR A 63 -9.25 12.94 11.92
N SER A 64 -8.46 12.92 10.86
CA SER A 64 -6.99 13.02 10.94
C SER A 64 -6.56 14.34 11.54
N GLN A 65 -7.08 15.46 11.03
CA GLN A 65 -6.77 16.80 11.56
C GLN A 65 -7.19 16.93 13.02
N LYS A 66 -8.39 16.44 13.37
CA LYS A 66 -8.90 16.49 14.75
C LYS A 66 -8.01 15.77 15.75
N ASN A 67 -7.39 14.67 15.34
CA ASN A 67 -6.54 13.82 16.18
C ASN A 67 -5.04 14.03 15.92
N LYS A 68 -4.67 15.00 15.08
CA LYS A 68 -3.27 15.35 14.73
C LYS A 68 -2.48 14.18 14.14
N VAL A 69 -3.15 13.32 13.36
CA VAL A 69 -2.54 12.20 12.66
C VAL A 69 -2.46 12.49 11.15
N ASP A 70 -1.52 11.85 10.47
CA ASP A 70 -1.30 12.03 9.04
C ASP A 70 -2.46 11.39 8.23
N PRO A 71 -3.23 12.16 7.42
CA PRO A 71 -4.33 11.63 6.62
C PRO A 71 -3.87 10.60 5.58
N PHE A 72 -2.64 10.71 5.08
CA PHE A 72 -2.06 9.75 4.13
C PHE A 72 -1.75 8.42 4.82
N LEU A 73 -1.36 8.47 6.10
CA LEU A 73 -1.18 7.27 6.91
C LEU A 73 -2.52 6.56 7.13
N ILE A 74 -3.59 7.31 7.46
CA ILE A 74 -4.94 6.72 7.61
C ILE A 74 -5.39 6.05 6.31
N ALA A 75 -5.22 6.72 5.16
CA ALA A 75 -5.57 6.12 3.87
C ALA A 75 -4.76 4.84 3.58
N ALA A 76 -3.47 4.82 3.92
CA ALA A 76 -2.61 3.65 3.79
C ALA A 76 -3.05 2.50 4.72
N ILE A 77 -3.40 2.79 5.97
CA ILE A 77 -3.95 1.79 6.90
C ILE A 77 -5.24 1.21 6.32
N ILE A 78 -6.22 2.02 5.95
CA ILE A 78 -7.50 1.55 5.40
C ILE A 78 -7.28 0.68 4.15
N LYS A 79 -6.35 1.08 3.27
CA LYS A 79 -5.99 0.28 2.10
C LYS A 79 -5.45 -1.10 2.48
N ASN A 80 -4.56 -1.18 3.45
CA ASN A 80 -3.95 -2.45 3.87
C ASN A 80 -4.89 -3.32 4.70
N GLU A 81 -5.75 -2.72 5.52
CA GLU A 81 -6.68 -3.45 6.39
C GLU A 81 -7.90 -4.00 5.65
N SER A 82 -8.50 -3.22 4.78
CA SER A 82 -9.79 -3.57 4.16
C SER A 82 -9.87 -3.31 2.67
N ASN A 83 -8.86 -2.70 2.07
CA ASN A 83 -8.93 -2.14 0.71
C ASN A 83 -10.19 -1.28 0.50
N PHE A 84 -10.50 -0.41 1.48
CA PHE A 84 -11.68 0.46 1.56
C PHE A 84 -13.03 -0.28 1.62
N ASN A 85 -13.05 -1.57 1.95
CA ASN A 85 -14.28 -2.31 2.15
C ASN A 85 -14.81 -2.13 3.58
N HIS A 86 -15.83 -1.29 3.77
CA HIS A 86 -16.42 -1.02 5.09
C HIS A 86 -17.13 -2.23 5.72
N LYS A 87 -17.42 -3.29 4.94
CA LYS A 87 -18.03 -4.53 5.43
C LYS A 87 -17.00 -5.61 5.73
N ALA A 88 -15.71 -5.32 5.62
CA ALA A 88 -14.67 -6.31 5.87
C ALA A 88 -14.73 -6.81 7.31
N VAL A 89 -14.60 -8.13 7.44
CA VAL A 89 -14.44 -8.83 8.73
C VAL A 89 -13.29 -9.81 8.58
N SER A 90 -12.29 -9.69 9.45
CA SER A 90 -11.14 -10.62 9.43
C SER A 90 -11.51 -11.96 10.07
N LYS A 91 -10.64 -12.95 9.88
CA LYS A 91 -10.79 -14.29 10.50
C LYS A 91 -10.79 -14.22 12.03
N VAL A 92 -10.16 -13.22 12.61
CA VAL A 92 -10.08 -13.01 14.06
C VAL A 92 -11.14 -12.03 14.57
N GLY A 93 -12.03 -11.54 13.70
CA GLY A 93 -13.18 -10.72 14.07
C GLY A 93 -12.93 -9.20 14.05
N ALA A 94 -11.84 -8.71 13.49
CA ALA A 94 -11.64 -7.28 13.27
C ALA A 94 -12.61 -6.75 12.19
N VAL A 95 -13.14 -5.53 12.36
CA VAL A 95 -14.30 -5.02 11.61
C VAL A 95 -14.02 -3.69 10.92
N GLY A 96 -14.49 -3.58 9.69
CA GLY A 96 -14.65 -2.33 8.95
C GLY A 96 -13.37 -1.82 8.30
N LEU A 97 -13.37 -0.54 7.93
CA LEU A 97 -12.31 0.09 7.14
C LEU A 97 -10.92 -0.02 7.76
N MET A 98 -10.82 0.22 9.06
CA MET A 98 -9.57 0.23 9.82
C MET A 98 -9.37 -1.05 10.66
N GLN A 99 -10.20 -2.09 10.43
CA GLN A 99 -10.11 -3.40 11.08
C GLN A 99 -9.97 -3.31 12.61
N ILE A 100 -10.90 -2.61 13.22
CA ILE A 100 -10.92 -2.45 14.68
C ILE A 100 -11.51 -3.71 15.31
N MET A 101 -10.79 -4.30 16.28
CA MET A 101 -11.33 -5.41 17.08
C MET A 101 -12.49 -4.91 17.96
N PRO A 102 -13.60 -5.69 18.13
CA PRO A 102 -14.73 -5.28 18.96
C PRO A 102 -14.32 -4.87 20.39
N ASP A 103 -13.40 -5.59 21.02
CA ASP A 103 -12.90 -5.25 22.35
C ASP A 103 -12.18 -3.91 22.37
N THR A 104 -11.33 -3.66 21.36
CA THR A 104 -10.66 -2.37 21.16
C THR A 104 -11.69 -1.27 20.88
N GLY A 105 -12.72 -1.55 20.08
CA GLY A 105 -13.80 -0.62 19.80
C GLY A 105 -14.57 -0.21 21.04
N ARG A 106 -14.90 -1.14 21.91
CA ARG A 106 -15.56 -0.84 23.22
C ARG A 106 -14.67 0.03 24.11
N TRP A 107 -13.39 -0.31 24.22
CA TRP A 107 -12.43 0.50 24.97
C TRP A 107 -12.30 1.92 24.40
N ILE A 108 -12.16 2.06 23.07
CA ILE A 108 -12.11 3.38 22.40
C ILE A 108 -13.40 4.16 22.69
N ALA A 109 -14.56 3.53 22.58
CA ALA A 109 -15.85 4.17 22.82
C ALA A 109 -15.97 4.70 24.26
N GLU A 110 -15.52 3.92 25.25
CA GLU A 110 -15.45 4.35 26.65
C GLU A 110 -14.54 5.58 26.81
N GLN A 111 -13.32 5.54 26.26
CA GLN A 111 -12.38 6.66 26.33
C GLN A 111 -12.89 7.93 25.62
N MET A 112 -13.65 7.77 24.55
CA MET A 112 -14.27 8.87 23.80
C MET A 112 -15.61 9.35 24.40
N GLY A 113 -16.12 8.71 25.45
CA GLY A 113 -17.44 9.01 26.04
C GLY A 113 -18.62 8.71 25.12
N LEU A 114 -18.55 7.66 24.32
CA LEU A 114 -19.62 7.25 23.38
C LEU A 114 -20.59 6.29 24.07
N GLU A 115 -21.50 6.83 24.89
CA GLU A 115 -22.40 6.05 25.75
C GLU A 115 -23.34 5.09 24.99
N SER A 116 -23.69 5.37 23.73
CA SER A 116 -24.62 4.57 22.91
C SER A 116 -23.92 3.65 21.91
N TYR A 117 -22.60 3.50 22.00
CA TYR A 117 -21.83 2.67 21.07
C TYR A 117 -22.24 1.19 21.13
N LYS A 118 -22.27 0.57 19.97
CA LYS A 118 -22.45 -0.88 19.77
C LYS A 118 -21.39 -1.39 18.80
N ASP A 119 -20.99 -2.64 18.95
CA ASP A 119 -19.98 -3.26 18.05
C ASP A 119 -20.39 -3.19 16.58
N THR A 120 -21.69 -3.18 16.28
CA THR A 120 -22.24 -3.00 14.93
C THR A 120 -21.93 -1.63 14.32
N ASP A 121 -21.60 -0.61 15.14
CA ASP A 121 -21.26 0.73 14.64
C ASP A 121 -19.91 0.75 13.95
N LEU A 122 -19.06 -0.27 14.17
CA LEU A 122 -17.81 -0.44 13.44
C LEU A 122 -17.99 -0.67 11.93
N TYR A 123 -19.17 -1.08 11.47
CA TYR A 123 -19.50 -1.17 10.04
C TYR A 123 -19.84 0.17 9.40
N GLN A 124 -20.12 1.20 10.22
CA GLN A 124 -20.39 2.55 9.75
C GLN A 124 -19.06 3.24 9.43
N THR A 125 -18.88 3.65 8.17
CA THR A 125 -17.63 4.23 7.66
C THR A 125 -17.11 5.37 8.53
N ARG A 126 -18.00 6.32 8.84
CA ARG A 126 -17.65 7.50 9.62
C ARG A 126 -17.25 7.17 11.05
N THR A 127 -17.97 6.24 11.70
CA THR A 127 -17.66 5.80 13.06
C THR A 127 -16.31 5.08 13.09
N ASN A 128 -16.08 4.16 12.16
CA ASN A 128 -14.86 3.39 12.09
C ASN A 128 -13.63 4.29 11.87
N ILE A 129 -13.70 5.23 10.91
CA ILE A 129 -12.61 6.20 10.65
C ILE A 129 -12.40 7.12 11.88
N ARG A 130 -13.48 7.64 12.48
CA ARG A 130 -13.39 8.49 13.67
C ARG A 130 -12.66 7.80 14.82
N MET A 131 -13.06 6.57 15.12
CA MET A 131 -12.48 5.77 16.20
C MET A 131 -11.05 5.35 15.91
N GLY A 132 -10.77 4.92 14.67
CA GLY A 132 -9.43 4.55 14.26
C GLY A 132 -8.44 5.72 14.26
N CYS A 133 -8.85 6.91 13.80
CA CYS A 133 -8.02 8.12 13.88
C CYS A 133 -7.75 8.53 15.33
N TRP A 134 -8.75 8.44 16.20
CA TRP A 134 -8.57 8.71 17.63
C TRP A 134 -7.56 7.72 18.25
N TYR A 135 -7.75 6.43 17.99
CA TYR A 135 -6.85 5.38 18.51
C TYR A 135 -5.41 5.57 18.02
N LEU A 136 -5.22 5.92 16.73
CA LEU A 136 -3.89 6.19 16.22
C LEU A 136 -3.24 7.42 16.87
N GLY A 137 -4.03 8.45 17.20
CA GLY A 137 -3.55 9.60 17.98
C GLY A 137 -3.08 9.22 19.39
N GLU A 138 -3.81 8.34 20.08
CA GLU A 138 -3.40 7.81 21.38
C GLU A 138 -2.12 7.00 21.30
N LEU A 139 -1.99 6.14 20.28
CA LEU A 139 -0.76 5.39 20.03
C LEU A 139 0.42 6.33 19.73
N ASP A 140 0.21 7.36 18.92
CA ASP A 140 1.24 8.33 18.57
C ASP A 140 1.78 9.05 19.83
N HIS A 141 0.90 9.45 20.73
CA HIS A 141 1.28 10.03 22.00
C HIS A 141 2.00 9.03 22.92
N GLU A 142 1.46 7.80 23.04
CA GLU A 142 2.02 6.74 23.90
C GLU A 142 3.43 6.35 23.49
N PHE A 143 3.68 6.20 22.18
CA PHE A 143 4.96 5.80 21.62
C PHE A 143 5.82 6.99 21.19
N LYS A 144 5.62 8.18 21.80
CA LYS A 144 6.47 9.38 21.65
C LYS A 144 6.70 9.82 20.21
N HIS A 145 5.65 9.72 19.38
CA HIS A 145 5.68 10.05 17.95
C HIS A 145 6.63 9.15 17.12
N ASN A 146 7.01 7.99 17.64
CA ASN A 146 7.77 7.01 16.87
C ASN A 146 6.84 6.22 15.94
N LEU A 147 6.83 6.57 14.67
CA LEU A 147 5.91 6.01 13.69
C LEU A 147 6.07 4.49 13.53
N ALA A 148 7.28 3.93 13.66
CA ALA A 148 7.50 2.50 13.59
C ALA A 148 6.81 1.78 14.76
N LEU A 149 7.01 2.26 16.00
CA LEU A 149 6.38 1.71 17.19
C LEU A 149 4.86 1.87 17.16
N VAL A 150 4.35 3.02 16.70
CA VAL A 150 2.92 3.27 16.50
C VAL A 150 2.31 2.22 15.57
N MET A 151 2.95 1.94 14.45
CA MET A 151 2.45 0.96 13.48
C MET A 151 2.55 -0.49 13.98
N ILE A 152 3.60 -0.81 14.74
CA ILE A 152 3.72 -2.10 15.44
C ILE A 152 2.56 -2.25 16.43
N ALA A 153 2.30 -1.21 17.25
CA ALA A 153 1.23 -1.23 18.26
C ALA A 153 -0.16 -1.31 17.63
N TYR A 154 -0.36 -0.67 16.49
CA TYR A 154 -1.62 -0.77 15.76
C TYR A 154 -1.89 -2.20 15.30
N ASN A 155 -0.88 -2.88 14.76
CA ASN A 155 -0.99 -4.23 14.21
C ASN A 155 -0.96 -5.33 15.27
N ALA A 156 0.00 -5.28 16.19
CA ALA A 156 0.24 -6.32 17.18
C ALA A 156 -0.38 -6.05 18.56
N GLY A 157 -0.84 -4.82 18.79
CA GLY A 157 -1.41 -4.37 20.06
C GLY A 157 -0.39 -3.69 20.97
N ARG A 158 -0.86 -2.73 21.77
CA ARG A 158 -0.08 -1.89 22.70
C ARG A 158 0.76 -2.71 23.68
N GLY A 159 0.11 -3.65 24.36
CA GLY A 159 0.78 -4.48 25.38
C GLY A 159 1.90 -5.34 24.80
N GLN A 160 1.67 -5.91 23.62
CA GLN A 160 2.68 -6.70 22.94
C GLN A 160 3.87 -5.85 22.49
N THR A 161 3.62 -4.62 22.04
CA THR A 161 4.68 -3.69 21.64
C THR A 161 5.57 -3.31 22.84
N HIS A 162 4.99 -2.99 23.99
CA HIS A 162 5.76 -2.74 25.21
C HIS A 162 6.58 -3.95 25.64
N ALA A 163 6.00 -5.15 25.58
CA ALA A 163 6.74 -6.38 25.87
C ALA A 163 7.94 -6.58 24.94
N TRP A 164 7.78 -6.29 23.65
CA TRP A 164 8.89 -6.35 22.70
C TRP A 164 9.93 -5.25 22.90
N MET A 165 9.52 -4.04 23.27
CA MET A 165 10.44 -2.97 23.62
C MET A 165 11.36 -3.39 24.79
N GLU A 166 10.78 -4.01 25.82
CA GLU A 166 11.54 -4.53 26.95
C GLU A 166 12.44 -5.72 26.56
N GLU A 167 11.89 -6.71 25.84
CA GLU A 167 12.57 -7.94 25.45
C GLU A 167 13.76 -7.70 24.51
N TYR A 168 13.60 -6.80 23.52
CA TYR A 168 14.61 -6.53 22.51
C TYR A 168 15.38 -5.23 22.72
N GLY A 169 15.11 -4.52 23.82
CA GLY A 169 15.80 -3.28 24.15
C GLY A 169 15.52 -2.13 23.19
N TRP A 170 14.30 -2.09 22.62
CA TRP A 170 13.92 -0.97 21.76
C TRP A 170 13.56 0.26 22.62
N ASP A 171 14.03 1.40 22.19
CA ASP A 171 13.70 2.70 22.80
C ASP A 171 12.78 3.54 21.90
N ASP A 172 12.48 4.75 22.36
CA ASP A 172 11.62 5.70 21.64
C ASP A 172 12.19 6.16 20.27
N ASN A 173 13.46 5.80 19.94
CA ASN A 173 14.10 6.09 18.67
C ASN A 173 14.17 4.88 17.74
N PHE A 174 13.48 3.78 18.07
CA PHE A 174 13.48 2.56 17.26
C PHE A 174 13.10 2.85 15.80
N ASN A 175 13.95 2.42 14.85
CA ASN A 175 13.74 2.66 13.42
C ASN A 175 14.20 1.49 12.52
N ASP A 176 14.74 0.43 13.09
CA ASP A 176 15.17 -0.75 12.33
C ASP A 176 14.02 -1.75 12.14
N LEU A 177 13.27 -1.57 11.07
CA LEU A 177 12.16 -2.48 10.76
C LEU A 177 12.60 -3.93 10.57
N LYS A 178 13.88 -4.18 10.24
CA LYS A 178 14.40 -5.55 10.07
C LYS A 178 14.57 -6.25 11.42
N ALA A 179 14.74 -5.48 12.50
CA ALA A 179 14.82 -6.00 13.85
C ALA A 179 13.45 -6.47 14.41
N ILE A 180 12.34 -6.19 13.72
CA ILE A 180 11.03 -6.73 14.12
C ILE A 180 11.06 -8.25 13.90
N PRO A 181 10.95 -9.08 14.97
CA PRO A 181 11.18 -10.53 14.85
C PRO A 181 10.02 -11.26 14.16
N PHE A 182 8.82 -10.65 14.13
CA PHE A 182 7.61 -11.23 13.56
C PHE A 182 7.44 -10.81 12.10
N PRO A 183 7.56 -11.75 11.14
CA PRO A 183 7.53 -11.42 9.71
C PRO A 183 6.26 -10.68 9.28
N ASP A 184 5.09 -11.10 9.78
CA ASP A 184 3.79 -10.52 9.41
C ASP A 184 3.70 -9.05 9.85
N THR A 185 4.08 -8.74 11.09
CA THR A 185 4.12 -7.36 11.61
C THR A 185 5.14 -6.51 10.87
N ARG A 186 6.33 -7.06 10.60
CA ARG A 186 7.37 -6.36 9.84
C ARG A 186 6.91 -6.01 8.43
N GLU A 187 6.29 -6.96 7.73
CA GLU A 187 5.75 -6.75 6.38
C GLU A 187 4.61 -5.72 6.40
N TYR A 188 3.70 -5.83 7.37
CA TYR A 188 2.62 -4.87 7.56
C TYR A 188 3.15 -3.43 7.72
N VAL A 189 4.06 -3.22 8.67
CA VAL A 189 4.63 -1.90 8.94
C VAL A 189 5.31 -1.34 7.70
N ALA A 190 6.18 -2.13 7.06
CA ALA A 190 6.89 -1.70 5.84
C ALA A 190 5.92 -1.31 4.72
N LYS A 191 4.86 -2.09 4.52
CA LYS A 191 3.87 -1.86 3.48
C LYS A 191 3.01 -0.63 3.74
N VAL A 192 2.54 -0.44 4.98
CA VAL A 192 1.76 0.75 5.34
C VAL A 192 2.59 2.02 5.16
N LEU A 193 3.84 2.04 5.59
CA LEU A 193 4.72 3.20 5.42
C LEU A 193 5.00 3.50 3.94
N GLN A 194 5.24 2.47 3.13
CA GLN A 194 5.39 2.63 1.69
C GLN A 194 4.13 3.18 1.02
N ASP A 195 2.96 2.65 1.37
CA ASP A 195 1.68 3.10 0.83
C ASP A 195 1.35 4.54 1.29
N ARG A 196 1.69 4.92 2.53
CA ARG A 196 1.57 6.28 3.05
C ARG A 196 2.36 7.28 2.18
N ASP A 197 3.61 6.96 1.84
CA ASP A 197 4.44 7.81 0.99
C ASP A 197 3.87 7.90 -0.45
N LYS A 198 3.27 6.82 -0.96
CA LYS A 198 2.57 6.85 -2.25
C LYS A 198 1.32 7.73 -2.22
N TYR A 199 0.48 7.62 -1.19
CA TYR A 199 -0.67 8.51 -1.02
C TYR A 199 -0.22 9.99 -0.93
N TYR A 200 0.81 10.28 -0.16
CA TYR A 200 1.38 11.62 -0.07
C TYR A 200 1.79 12.15 -1.45
N LEU A 201 2.58 11.40 -2.23
CA LEU A 201 3.04 11.81 -3.55
C LEU A 201 1.88 12.06 -4.53
N LEU A 202 0.82 11.23 -4.48
CA LEU A 202 -0.30 11.30 -5.41
C LEU A 202 -1.35 12.36 -5.06
N TYR A 203 -1.47 12.72 -3.76
CA TYR A 203 -2.62 13.50 -3.28
C TYR A 203 -2.28 14.75 -2.48
N ARG A 204 -1.02 15.02 -2.11
CA ARG A 204 -0.64 16.17 -1.28
C ARG A 204 -1.15 17.51 -1.80
N ASP A 205 -1.20 17.69 -3.13
CA ASP A 205 -1.65 18.94 -3.76
C ASP A 205 -3.19 19.05 -3.83
N ARG A 206 -3.90 18.00 -3.39
CA ARG A 206 -5.37 17.91 -3.42
C ARG A 206 -6.01 17.86 -2.04
N VAL A 207 -5.21 17.73 -0.99
CA VAL A 207 -5.67 17.61 0.40
C VAL A 207 -5.19 18.84 1.17
N PRO A 208 -6.10 19.63 1.74
CA PRO A 208 -5.71 20.70 2.66
C PRO A 208 -5.13 20.07 3.94
N LEU A 209 -3.85 20.30 4.19
CA LEU A 209 -3.13 19.87 5.40
C LEU A 209 -3.22 20.92 6.49
#